data_a79e54cb5e0179e43cf687591da74e4a
#
_entry.id   a79e54cb5e0179e43cf687591da74e4a
#
_cell.length_a   1.000
_cell.length_b   1.000
_cell.length_c   1.000
_cell.angle_alpha   90.00
_cell.angle_beta   90.00
_cell.angle_gamma   90.00
#
_symmetry.space_group_name_H-M   'P 1'
#
loop_
_entity.id
_entity.type
_entity.pdbx_description
1 polymer ?
#
loop_
_entity_poly.entity_id
_entity_poly.type
_entity_poly.pdbx_seq_one_letter_code
_entity_poly.pdbx_strand_id
1 'polypeptide(L)'
;MKNKILLLLCCIFVLTISCSKPKETISGEIDANEIDIGVKVPGRIAELFVLEGQSVKKGDILGRLEGKELDAKLKTVNAALKEAQDQYLLADKTYKRISNLYRDGVVPKQQYDEVEYKYNASVQKIQAIEGQKNEIMAYYDELTITAPIDGEITQIIAHPGELVATGYPIITLLDTSDIWAVFNIREDNLKDIHKAKELSIFVPALGVTETMKVTYISAMASFASWKPTNQQNNYDLKTFEVRAKPNSKIENLRPGMTAVIKAM
;
A
#
# COMPACT_ATOMS: atom_id res chain seq x y z
N MET A 1 80.45 -12.05 -14.91
CA MET A 1 79.79 -11.84 -13.60
C MET A 1 78.72 -10.77 -13.66
N LYS A 2 78.89 -9.63 -14.35
CA LYS A 2 77.94 -8.50 -14.42
C LYS A 2 76.56 -8.88 -15.00
N ASN A 3 76.50 -9.78 -16.05
CA ASN A 3 75.24 -10.17 -16.68
C ASN A 3 74.39 -11.11 -15.81
N LYS A 4 74.99 -11.89 -14.92
CA LYS A 4 74.22 -12.75 -13.98
C LYS A 4 73.58 -11.97 -12.87
N ILE A 5 74.24 -10.89 -12.41
CA ILE A 5 73.72 -9.97 -11.39
C ILE A 5 72.55 -9.16 -11.95
N LEU A 6 72.64 -8.69 -13.21
CA LEU A 6 71.55 -7.97 -13.89
C LEU A 6 70.31 -8.84 -14.08
N LEU A 7 70.50 -10.12 -14.40
CA LEU A 7 69.39 -11.08 -14.54
C LEU A 7 68.73 -11.39 -13.18
N LEU A 8 69.51 -11.48 -12.12
CA LEU A 8 68.99 -11.71 -10.77
C LEU A 8 68.20 -10.50 -10.25
N LEU A 9 68.67 -9.27 -10.58
CA LEU A 9 67.94 -8.01 -10.22
C LEU A 9 66.64 -7.87 -10.99
N CYS A 10 66.55 -8.30 -12.26
CA CYS A 10 65.37 -8.30 -13.07
C CYS A 10 64.32 -9.31 -12.55
N CYS A 11 64.75 -10.50 -12.07
CA CYS A 11 63.85 -11.49 -11.46
C CYS A 11 63.28 -11.02 -10.12
N ILE A 12 64.02 -10.25 -9.32
CA ILE A 12 63.52 -9.72 -8.04
C ILE A 12 62.49 -8.60 -8.27
N PHE A 13 62.63 -7.81 -9.37
CA PHE A 13 61.66 -6.74 -9.69
C PHE A 13 60.31 -7.26 -10.20
N VAL A 14 60.26 -8.47 -10.79
CA VAL A 14 59.00 -9.14 -11.26
C VAL A 14 58.17 -9.73 -10.11
N LEU A 15 58.80 -10.02 -8.95
CA LEU A 15 58.12 -10.64 -7.79
C LEU A 15 57.34 -9.66 -6.91
N THR A 16 57.38 -8.33 -7.17
CA THR A 16 56.60 -7.32 -6.45
C THR A 16 55.30 -6.96 -7.10
N ILE A 17 54.73 -7.78 -8.02
CA ILE A 17 53.34 -7.64 -8.43
C ILE A 17 52.48 -8.03 -7.23
N SER A 18 52.26 -7.07 -6.39
CA SER A 18 51.33 -7.15 -5.25
C SER A 18 49.97 -7.59 -5.75
N CYS A 19 49.63 -8.82 -5.48
CA CYS A 19 48.28 -9.35 -5.67
C CYS A 19 47.38 -8.63 -4.64
N SER A 20 46.90 -7.44 -5.00
CA SER A 20 45.83 -6.80 -4.21
C SER A 20 44.63 -7.74 -4.26
N LYS A 21 44.24 -8.28 -3.11
CA LYS A 21 43.00 -9.04 -3.00
C LYS A 21 41.90 -8.19 -3.61
N PRO A 22 41.08 -8.73 -4.53
CA PRO A 22 39.96 -7.98 -5.04
C PRO A 22 39.10 -7.54 -3.83
N LYS A 23 38.83 -6.25 -3.71
CA LYS A 23 37.92 -5.74 -2.69
C LYS A 23 36.60 -6.46 -2.85
N GLU A 24 36.13 -7.06 -1.78
CA GLU A 24 34.88 -7.81 -1.76
C GLU A 24 33.74 -6.82 -2.07
N THR A 25 33.09 -7.00 -3.23
CA THR A 25 31.93 -6.19 -3.61
C THR A 25 30.69 -6.86 -3.02
N ILE A 26 29.89 -6.10 -2.29
CA ILE A 26 28.63 -6.57 -1.73
C ILE A 26 27.53 -6.21 -2.74
N SER A 27 26.88 -7.25 -3.29
CA SER A 27 25.73 -7.07 -4.16
C SER A 27 24.42 -7.19 -3.38
N GLY A 28 23.46 -6.41 -3.78
CA GLY A 28 22.09 -6.38 -3.29
C GLY A 28 21.14 -6.05 -4.43
N GLU A 29 19.94 -5.68 -4.11
CA GLU A 29 18.90 -5.32 -5.08
C GLU A 29 18.16 -4.06 -4.64
N ILE A 30 17.54 -3.41 -5.60
CA ILE A 30 16.59 -2.32 -5.37
C ILE A 30 15.24 -2.93 -5.07
N ASP A 31 14.57 -2.40 -4.06
CA ASP A 31 13.28 -2.90 -3.56
C ASP A 31 12.34 -1.71 -3.27
N ALA A 32 11.04 -1.98 -3.19
CA ALA A 32 10.00 -1.01 -2.85
C ALA A 32 8.81 -1.74 -2.20
N ASN A 33 7.91 -0.97 -1.59
CA ASN A 33 6.68 -1.55 -1.05
C ASN A 33 5.69 -1.88 -2.17
N GLU A 34 5.10 -3.07 -2.10
CA GLU A 34 3.94 -3.45 -2.89
C GLU A 34 2.69 -3.42 -2.01
N ILE A 35 1.60 -2.92 -2.57
CA ILE A 35 0.30 -2.83 -1.89
C ILE A 35 -0.73 -3.59 -2.72
N ASP A 36 -1.31 -4.59 -2.11
CA ASP A 36 -2.43 -5.31 -2.70
C ASP A 36 -3.73 -4.54 -2.47
N ILE A 37 -4.34 -4.08 -3.55
CA ILE A 37 -5.61 -3.38 -3.55
C ILE A 37 -6.72 -4.41 -3.64
N GLY A 38 -7.48 -4.57 -2.57
CA GLY A 38 -8.63 -5.44 -2.48
C GLY A 38 -9.95 -4.68 -2.42
N VAL A 39 -11.07 -5.42 -2.50
CA VAL A 39 -12.42 -4.87 -2.35
C VAL A 39 -12.90 -4.94 -0.92
N LYS A 40 -13.65 -3.94 -0.47
CA LYS A 40 -14.30 -3.94 0.85
C LYS A 40 -15.67 -4.62 0.83
N VAL A 41 -16.34 -4.61 -0.32
CA VAL A 41 -17.63 -5.27 -0.53
C VAL A 41 -17.48 -6.36 -1.58
N PRO A 42 -18.10 -7.54 -1.40
CA PRO A 42 -18.04 -8.59 -2.41
C PRO A 42 -18.88 -8.19 -3.62
N GLY A 43 -18.44 -8.58 -4.81
CA GLY A 43 -19.15 -8.25 -6.04
C GLY A 43 -18.45 -8.81 -7.28
N ARG A 44 -19.09 -8.64 -8.43
CA ARG A 44 -18.48 -8.94 -9.73
C ARG A 44 -17.75 -7.70 -10.24
N ILE A 45 -16.53 -7.88 -10.75
CA ILE A 45 -15.80 -6.81 -11.42
C ILE A 45 -16.52 -6.46 -12.71
N ALA A 46 -17.03 -5.24 -12.80
CA ALA A 46 -17.68 -4.74 -14.02
C ALA A 46 -16.63 -4.34 -15.06
N GLU A 47 -15.67 -3.52 -14.65
CA GLU A 47 -14.66 -2.94 -15.53
C GLU A 47 -13.38 -2.64 -14.73
N LEU A 48 -12.23 -2.75 -15.41
CA LEU A 48 -10.95 -2.21 -14.97
C LEU A 48 -10.50 -1.15 -15.97
N PHE A 49 -10.00 -0.02 -15.46
CA PHE A 49 -9.63 1.17 -16.27
C PHE A 49 -8.12 1.33 -16.40
N VAL A 50 -7.34 0.40 -15.87
CA VAL A 50 -5.89 0.46 -15.82
C VAL A 50 -5.26 -0.79 -16.44
N LEU A 51 -4.00 -0.66 -16.82
CA LEU A 51 -3.18 -1.73 -17.38
C LEU A 51 -1.94 -1.94 -16.50
N GLU A 52 -1.35 -3.14 -16.58
CA GLU A 52 -0.05 -3.42 -15.97
C GLU A 52 1.03 -2.48 -16.57
N GLY A 53 1.91 -1.97 -15.73
CA GLY A 53 2.91 -0.96 -16.08
C GLY A 53 2.40 0.48 -16.14
N GLN A 54 1.10 0.72 -15.89
CA GLN A 54 0.55 2.07 -15.86
C GLN A 54 0.84 2.78 -14.54
N SER A 55 1.34 4.02 -14.62
CA SER A 55 1.46 4.90 -13.44
C SER A 55 0.11 5.51 -13.09
N VAL A 56 -0.22 5.51 -11.80
CA VAL A 56 -1.47 6.07 -11.24
C VAL A 56 -1.16 6.98 -10.08
N LYS A 57 -2.08 7.91 -9.79
CA LYS A 57 -2.03 8.80 -8.64
C LYS A 57 -3.04 8.37 -7.58
N LYS A 58 -2.76 8.72 -6.34
CA LYS A 58 -3.71 8.54 -5.23
C LYS A 58 -5.07 9.12 -5.58
N GLY A 59 -6.12 8.29 -5.47
CA GLY A 59 -7.50 8.65 -5.78
C GLY A 59 -7.91 8.37 -7.22
N ASP A 60 -7.00 7.98 -8.11
CA ASP A 60 -7.37 7.57 -9.47
C ASP A 60 -8.26 6.33 -9.42
N ILE A 61 -9.27 6.31 -10.29
CA ILE A 61 -10.20 5.18 -10.39
C ILE A 61 -9.51 4.06 -11.16
N LEU A 62 -9.35 2.90 -10.52
CA LEU A 62 -8.73 1.71 -11.11
C LEU A 62 -9.73 0.77 -11.74
N GLY A 63 -10.95 0.73 -11.19
CA GLY A 63 -12.01 -0.16 -11.67
C GLY A 63 -13.32 0.04 -10.92
N ARG A 64 -14.31 -0.77 -11.29
CA ARG A 64 -15.64 -0.71 -10.69
C ARG A 64 -16.24 -2.11 -10.55
N LEU A 65 -16.97 -2.33 -9.47
CA LEU A 65 -17.82 -3.51 -9.25
C LEU A 65 -19.24 -3.28 -9.80
N GLU A 66 -19.97 -4.35 -10.09
CA GLU A 66 -21.39 -4.29 -10.41
C GLU A 66 -22.20 -3.89 -9.17
N GLY A 67 -23.13 -2.93 -9.34
CA GLY A 67 -23.97 -2.39 -8.27
C GLY A 67 -25.44 -2.81 -8.30
N LYS A 68 -25.84 -3.75 -9.16
CA LYS A 68 -27.25 -4.10 -9.41
C LYS A 68 -28.06 -4.43 -8.14
N GLU A 69 -27.44 -5.13 -7.18
CA GLU A 69 -28.11 -5.47 -5.92
C GLU A 69 -28.31 -4.24 -5.03
N LEU A 70 -27.33 -3.33 -5.00
CA LEU A 70 -27.44 -2.06 -4.27
C LEU A 70 -28.47 -1.13 -4.93
N ASP A 71 -28.57 -1.11 -6.27
CA ASP A 71 -29.61 -0.39 -7.00
C ASP A 71 -31.02 -0.83 -6.55
N ALA A 72 -31.25 -2.13 -6.46
CA ALA A 72 -32.52 -2.68 -6.00
C ALA A 72 -32.83 -2.31 -4.55
N LYS A 73 -31.82 -2.41 -3.65
CA LYS A 73 -31.94 -1.99 -2.24
C LYS A 73 -32.23 -0.51 -2.12
N LEU A 74 -31.51 0.34 -2.86
CA LEU A 74 -31.71 1.79 -2.84
C LEU A 74 -33.12 2.18 -3.32
N LYS A 75 -33.62 1.51 -4.37
CA LYS A 75 -35.00 1.71 -4.85
C LYS A 75 -36.01 1.40 -3.76
N THR A 76 -35.84 0.29 -3.04
CA THR A 76 -36.73 -0.14 -1.94
C THR A 76 -36.72 0.87 -0.79
N VAL A 77 -35.53 1.29 -0.35
CA VAL A 77 -35.40 2.27 0.76
C VAL A 77 -35.95 3.64 0.36
N ASN A 78 -35.74 4.09 -0.89
CA ASN A 78 -36.34 5.35 -1.36
C ASN A 78 -37.88 5.30 -1.38
N ALA A 79 -38.47 4.15 -1.71
CA ALA A 79 -39.92 3.97 -1.62
C ALA A 79 -40.43 4.02 -0.17
N ALA A 80 -39.73 3.35 0.76
CA ALA A 80 -40.05 3.41 2.19
C ALA A 80 -39.85 4.82 2.79
N LEU A 81 -38.83 5.56 2.35
CA LEU A 81 -38.60 6.93 2.76
C LEU A 81 -39.77 7.83 2.32
N LYS A 82 -40.23 7.67 1.08
CA LYS A 82 -41.37 8.41 0.56
C LYS A 82 -42.65 8.13 1.36
N GLU A 83 -42.91 6.86 1.66
CA GLU A 83 -44.04 6.49 2.51
C GLU A 83 -43.96 7.14 3.90
N ALA A 84 -42.81 7.09 4.54
CA ALA A 84 -42.58 7.74 5.85
C ALA A 84 -42.78 9.26 5.79
N GLN A 85 -42.34 9.91 4.70
CA GLN A 85 -42.57 11.33 4.47
C GLN A 85 -44.05 11.69 4.31
N ASP A 86 -44.83 10.86 3.59
CA ASP A 86 -46.27 11.05 3.44
C ASP A 86 -46.99 10.87 4.80
N GLN A 87 -46.58 9.88 5.61
CA GLN A 87 -47.07 9.68 6.97
C GLN A 87 -46.74 10.87 7.88
N TYR A 88 -45.52 11.40 7.81
CA TYR A 88 -45.12 12.61 8.53
C TYR A 88 -45.97 13.83 8.14
N LEU A 89 -46.21 14.04 6.85
CA LEU A 89 -47.02 15.17 6.41
C LEU A 89 -48.46 15.12 6.96
N LEU A 90 -49.04 13.91 7.07
CA LEU A 90 -50.37 13.73 7.70
C LEU A 90 -50.31 13.97 9.20
N ALA A 91 -49.29 13.44 9.89
CA ALA A 91 -49.09 13.64 11.33
C ALA A 91 -48.83 15.13 11.67
N ASP A 92 -48.01 15.84 10.91
CA ASP A 92 -47.74 17.27 11.06
C ASP A 92 -48.96 18.12 10.92
N LYS A 93 -49.78 17.89 9.84
CA LYS A 93 -51.05 18.63 9.67
C LYS A 93 -51.99 18.38 10.83
N THR A 94 -52.08 17.13 11.33
CA THR A 94 -52.96 16.79 12.43
C THR A 94 -52.47 17.38 13.74
N TYR A 95 -51.17 17.32 14.01
CA TYR A 95 -50.56 17.92 15.18
C TYR A 95 -50.74 19.44 15.21
N LYS A 96 -50.50 20.15 14.13
CA LYS A 96 -50.72 21.61 14.03
C LYS A 96 -52.18 22.00 14.32
N ARG A 97 -53.11 21.24 13.76
CA ARG A 97 -54.57 21.49 14.00
C ARG A 97 -54.96 21.27 15.46
N ILE A 98 -54.58 20.13 16.05
CA ILE A 98 -54.93 19.82 17.44
C ILE A 98 -54.17 20.71 18.44
N SER A 99 -52.93 21.04 18.16
CA SER A 99 -52.14 21.98 18.97
C SER A 99 -52.81 23.37 19.08
N ASN A 100 -53.37 23.88 17.97
CA ASN A 100 -54.15 25.12 17.99
C ASN A 100 -55.42 24.99 18.83
N LEU A 101 -56.20 23.90 18.63
CA LEU A 101 -57.43 23.63 19.40
C LEU A 101 -57.15 23.43 20.91
N TYR A 102 -56.03 22.82 21.25
CA TYR A 102 -55.60 22.67 22.65
C TYR A 102 -55.26 24.03 23.29
N ARG A 103 -54.53 24.89 22.60
CA ARG A 103 -54.21 26.24 23.03
C ARG A 103 -55.45 27.08 23.24
N ASP A 104 -56.49 26.86 22.40
CA ASP A 104 -57.79 27.56 22.49
C ASP A 104 -58.73 26.90 23.54
N GLY A 105 -58.27 25.87 24.27
CA GLY A 105 -59.05 25.16 25.31
C GLY A 105 -60.16 24.25 24.81
N VAL A 106 -60.17 23.92 23.52
CA VAL A 106 -61.25 23.16 22.88
C VAL A 106 -61.10 21.64 23.05
N VAL A 107 -59.83 21.16 23.13
CA VAL A 107 -59.54 19.70 23.24
C VAL A 107 -58.82 19.37 24.56
N PRO A 108 -59.02 18.15 25.12
CA PRO A 108 -58.32 17.74 26.33
C PRO A 108 -56.85 17.47 26.06
N LYS A 109 -56.01 17.56 27.12
CA LYS A 109 -54.55 17.33 27.05
C LYS A 109 -54.21 15.94 26.51
N GLN A 110 -54.96 14.94 26.87
CA GLN A 110 -54.75 13.57 26.38
C GLN A 110 -54.73 13.46 24.83
N GLN A 111 -55.65 14.19 24.17
CA GLN A 111 -55.74 14.18 22.72
C GLN A 111 -54.54 14.94 22.08
N TYR A 112 -54.06 16.01 22.74
CA TYR A 112 -52.85 16.70 22.32
C TYR A 112 -51.64 15.80 22.46
N ASP A 113 -51.45 15.17 23.64
CA ASP A 113 -50.29 14.27 23.90
C ASP A 113 -50.25 13.10 22.91
N GLU A 114 -51.38 12.53 22.49
CA GLU A 114 -51.47 11.44 21.49
C GLU A 114 -50.97 11.89 20.13
N VAL A 115 -51.40 13.06 19.65
CA VAL A 115 -50.99 13.52 18.30
C VAL A 115 -49.55 14.01 18.30
N GLU A 116 -49.07 14.61 19.40
CA GLU A 116 -47.67 14.96 19.58
C GLU A 116 -46.76 13.69 19.52
N TYR A 117 -47.15 12.61 20.20
CA TYR A 117 -46.46 11.35 20.12
C TYR A 117 -46.39 10.81 18.68
N LYS A 118 -47.51 10.81 17.95
CA LYS A 118 -47.60 10.36 16.55
C LYS A 118 -46.71 11.21 15.62
N TYR A 119 -46.69 12.51 15.83
CA TYR A 119 -45.82 13.42 15.09
C TYR A 119 -44.36 13.11 15.35
N ASN A 120 -43.96 13.03 16.62
CA ASN A 120 -42.58 12.74 17.00
C ASN A 120 -42.14 11.33 16.49
N ALA A 121 -43.03 10.33 16.57
CA ALA A 121 -42.76 8.99 16.04
C ALA A 121 -42.55 8.99 14.52
N SER A 122 -43.30 9.83 13.77
CA SER A 122 -43.13 9.96 12.33
C SER A 122 -41.79 10.63 11.94
N VAL A 123 -41.33 11.61 12.73
CA VAL A 123 -39.99 12.20 12.57
C VAL A 123 -38.90 11.17 12.77
N GLN A 124 -38.98 10.39 13.86
CA GLN A 124 -38.01 9.34 14.14
C GLN A 124 -37.99 8.25 13.05
N LYS A 125 -39.16 7.94 12.47
CA LYS A 125 -39.26 6.98 11.37
C LYS A 125 -38.48 7.42 10.12
N ILE A 126 -38.59 8.71 9.75
CA ILE A 126 -37.83 9.29 8.64
C ILE A 126 -36.32 9.15 8.91
N GLN A 127 -35.86 9.59 10.09
CA GLN A 127 -34.46 9.52 10.46
C GLN A 127 -33.89 8.09 10.41
N ALA A 128 -34.67 7.11 10.85
CA ALA A 128 -34.25 5.70 10.81
C ALA A 128 -34.09 5.20 9.36
N ILE A 129 -34.99 5.59 8.44
CA ILE A 129 -34.92 5.17 7.03
C ILE A 129 -33.79 5.94 6.31
N GLU A 130 -33.57 7.20 6.64
CA GLU A 130 -32.42 7.97 6.13
C GLU A 130 -31.08 7.34 6.57
N GLY A 131 -30.99 6.83 7.81
CA GLY A 131 -29.86 6.05 8.27
C GLY A 131 -29.60 4.80 7.41
N GLN A 132 -30.66 4.03 7.09
CA GLN A 132 -30.56 2.87 6.20
C GLN A 132 -30.14 3.26 4.78
N LYS A 133 -30.65 4.37 4.26
CA LYS A 133 -30.23 4.90 2.96
C LYS A 133 -28.74 5.27 2.96
N ASN A 134 -28.28 5.95 3.99
CA ASN A 134 -26.87 6.34 4.10
C ASN A 134 -25.93 5.12 4.18
N GLU A 135 -26.35 4.03 4.86
CA GLU A 135 -25.63 2.76 4.87
C GLU A 135 -25.47 2.20 3.45
N ILE A 136 -26.57 2.17 2.66
CA ILE A 136 -26.51 1.70 1.27
C ILE A 136 -25.60 2.59 0.43
N MET A 137 -25.67 3.92 0.62
CA MET A 137 -24.81 4.86 -0.10
C MET A 137 -23.32 4.67 0.22
N ALA A 138 -22.97 4.36 1.48
CA ALA A 138 -21.60 4.03 1.86
C ALA A 138 -21.09 2.78 1.13
N TYR A 139 -21.94 1.75 0.94
CA TYR A 139 -21.58 0.61 0.10
C TYR A 139 -21.43 0.95 -1.38
N TYR A 140 -22.18 1.94 -1.88
CA TYR A 140 -22.04 2.42 -3.26
C TYR A 140 -20.66 3.05 -3.51
N ASP A 141 -20.16 3.83 -2.56
CA ASP A 141 -18.84 4.44 -2.66
C ASP A 141 -17.74 3.37 -2.77
N GLU A 142 -17.93 2.23 -2.09
CA GLU A 142 -17.01 1.10 -2.11
C GLU A 142 -17.07 0.23 -3.39
N LEU A 143 -18.03 0.47 -4.29
CA LEU A 143 -18.04 -0.16 -5.62
C LEU A 143 -16.97 0.39 -6.55
N THR A 144 -16.44 1.57 -6.25
CA THR A 144 -15.38 2.20 -7.02
C THR A 144 -14.04 1.89 -6.39
N ILE A 145 -13.17 1.22 -7.14
CA ILE A 145 -11.84 0.84 -6.71
C ILE A 145 -10.89 1.98 -7.04
N THR A 146 -10.21 2.53 -6.04
CA THR A 146 -9.30 3.67 -6.21
C THR A 146 -7.89 3.36 -5.72
N ALA A 147 -6.89 4.05 -6.29
CA ALA A 147 -5.50 3.96 -5.84
C ALA A 147 -5.32 4.59 -4.46
N PRO A 148 -4.77 3.87 -3.46
CA PRO A 148 -4.54 4.41 -2.11
C PRO A 148 -3.34 5.35 -2.04
N ILE A 149 -2.38 5.19 -2.95
CA ILE A 149 -1.13 5.97 -3.06
C ILE A 149 -0.80 6.23 -4.54
N ASP A 150 0.19 7.09 -4.77
CA ASP A 150 0.84 7.21 -6.08
C ASP A 150 1.72 5.98 -6.34
N GLY A 151 1.69 5.41 -7.55
CA GLY A 151 2.47 4.21 -7.84
C GLY A 151 2.35 3.73 -9.27
N GLU A 152 2.87 2.53 -9.52
CA GLU A 152 2.79 1.82 -10.80
C GLU A 152 2.08 0.47 -10.60
N ILE A 153 1.13 0.14 -11.47
CA ILE A 153 0.43 -1.16 -11.44
C ILE A 153 1.42 -2.26 -11.84
N THR A 154 1.73 -3.17 -10.92
CA THR A 154 2.64 -4.30 -11.21
C THR A 154 1.88 -5.51 -11.72
N GLN A 155 0.69 -5.77 -11.17
CA GLN A 155 -0.08 -6.95 -11.53
C GLN A 155 -1.59 -6.70 -11.43
N ILE A 156 -2.35 -7.24 -12.38
CA ILE A 156 -3.80 -7.37 -12.34
C ILE A 156 -4.13 -8.82 -12.00
N ILE A 157 -4.61 -9.07 -10.77
CA ILE A 157 -4.87 -10.41 -10.23
C ILE A 157 -6.24 -10.92 -10.63
N ALA A 158 -7.26 -10.04 -10.62
CA ALA A 158 -8.63 -10.40 -10.99
C ALA A 158 -9.11 -9.59 -12.17
N HIS A 159 -9.95 -10.19 -13.02
CA HIS A 159 -10.36 -9.66 -14.31
C HIS A 159 -11.86 -9.32 -14.38
N PRO A 160 -12.29 -8.45 -15.31
CA PRO A 160 -13.70 -8.16 -15.54
C PRO A 160 -14.54 -9.43 -15.73
N GLY A 161 -15.68 -9.49 -15.05
CA GLY A 161 -16.55 -10.66 -15.00
C GLY A 161 -16.30 -11.61 -13.86
N GLU A 162 -15.17 -11.55 -13.17
CA GLU A 162 -14.89 -12.38 -12.00
C GLU A 162 -15.63 -11.90 -10.76
N LEU A 163 -16.01 -12.85 -9.91
CA LEU A 163 -16.62 -12.59 -8.60
C LEU A 163 -15.52 -12.55 -7.54
N VAL A 164 -15.41 -11.44 -6.81
CA VAL A 164 -14.40 -11.23 -5.78
C VAL A 164 -15.03 -11.10 -4.40
N ALA A 165 -14.37 -11.67 -3.40
CA ALA A 165 -14.77 -11.59 -2.00
C ALA A 165 -14.08 -10.40 -1.30
N THR A 166 -14.63 -9.97 -0.17
CA THR A 166 -14.03 -8.92 0.67
C THR A 166 -12.59 -9.29 1.06
N GLY A 167 -11.68 -8.35 0.86
CA GLY A 167 -10.25 -8.53 1.13
C GLY A 167 -9.48 -9.31 0.06
N TYR A 168 -10.13 -9.80 -0.99
CA TYR A 168 -9.43 -10.44 -2.09
C TYR A 168 -8.64 -9.41 -2.90
N PRO A 169 -7.34 -9.61 -3.15
CA PRO A 169 -6.53 -8.68 -3.93
C PRO A 169 -6.95 -8.72 -5.40
N ILE A 170 -7.12 -7.54 -5.99
CA ILE A 170 -7.48 -7.40 -7.42
C ILE A 170 -6.33 -6.83 -8.23
N ILE A 171 -5.57 -5.91 -7.65
CA ILE A 171 -4.49 -5.19 -8.29
C ILE A 171 -3.35 -5.06 -7.29
N THR A 172 -2.11 -5.32 -7.71
CA THR A 172 -0.92 -4.98 -6.94
C THR A 172 -0.34 -3.67 -7.45
N LEU A 173 -0.11 -2.74 -6.53
CA LEU A 173 0.43 -1.39 -6.77
C LEU A 173 1.80 -1.27 -6.11
N LEU A 174 2.81 -0.88 -6.89
CA LEU A 174 4.15 -0.58 -6.42
C LEU A 174 4.25 0.88 -5.99
N ASP A 175 4.74 1.12 -4.78
CA ASP A 175 5.05 2.47 -4.30
C ASP A 175 6.36 2.96 -4.93
N THR A 176 6.23 3.83 -5.95
CA THR A 176 7.39 4.41 -6.63
C THR A 176 8.00 5.60 -5.87
N SER A 177 7.41 6.02 -4.78
CA SER A 177 7.90 7.14 -3.95
C SER A 177 8.87 6.69 -2.86
N ASP A 178 8.79 5.42 -2.44
CA ASP A 178 9.60 4.85 -1.36
C ASP A 178 10.39 3.63 -1.84
N ILE A 179 11.53 3.91 -2.48
CA ILE A 179 12.46 2.91 -3.04
C ILE A 179 13.73 2.88 -2.20
N TRP A 180 14.28 1.69 -1.96
CA TRP A 180 15.53 1.49 -1.24
C TRP A 180 16.37 0.38 -1.84
N ALA A 181 17.67 0.36 -1.53
CA ALA A 181 18.55 -0.76 -1.82
C ALA A 181 18.59 -1.71 -0.61
N VAL A 182 18.47 -3.02 -0.84
CA VAL A 182 18.57 -4.09 0.17
C VAL A 182 19.87 -4.85 -0.02
N PHE A 183 20.62 -5.03 1.05
CA PHE A 183 21.85 -5.80 1.09
C PHE A 183 21.80 -6.81 2.22
N ASN A 184 22.23 -8.04 1.95
CA ASN A 184 22.47 -9.05 2.98
C ASN A 184 23.97 -9.01 3.32
N ILE A 185 24.31 -8.39 4.44
CA ILE A 185 25.69 -8.13 4.83
C ILE A 185 26.12 -9.14 5.89
N ARG A 186 27.28 -9.78 5.67
CA ARG A 186 27.85 -10.73 6.62
C ARG A 186 28.24 -9.99 7.92
N GLU A 187 28.14 -10.72 9.04
CA GLU A 187 28.39 -10.16 10.38
C GLU A 187 29.81 -9.57 10.56
N ASP A 188 30.82 -10.15 9.88
CA ASP A 188 32.19 -9.65 9.91
C ASP A 188 32.36 -8.29 9.21
N ASN A 189 31.49 -7.96 8.24
CA ASN A 189 31.46 -6.70 7.52
C ASN A 189 30.50 -5.67 8.16
N LEU A 190 29.68 -6.10 9.14
CA LEU A 190 28.65 -5.24 9.73
C LEU A 190 29.23 -4.17 10.67
N LYS A 191 30.42 -4.38 11.24
CA LYS A 191 31.07 -3.46 12.21
C LYS A 191 31.22 -2.03 11.70
N ASP A 192 31.38 -1.86 10.38
CA ASP A 192 31.57 -0.58 9.73
C ASP A 192 30.25 0.04 9.22
N ILE A 193 29.12 -0.64 9.45
CA ILE A 193 27.78 -0.20 9.00
C ILE A 193 26.93 0.11 10.21
N HIS A 194 26.40 1.34 10.25
CA HIS A 194 25.46 1.80 11.27
C HIS A 194 24.36 2.66 10.64
N LYS A 195 23.26 2.86 11.36
CA LYS A 195 22.19 3.75 10.90
C LYS A 195 22.72 5.15 10.61
N ALA A 196 22.21 5.76 9.56
CA ALA A 196 22.62 7.06 9.04
C ALA A 196 24.01 7.11 8.37
N LYS A 197 24.73 5.98 8.27
CA LYS A 197 25.95 5.92 7.44
C LYS A 197 25.55 6.07 5.96
N GLU A 198 26.35 6.82 5.24
CA GLU A 198 26.23 6.94 3.79
C GLU A 198 27.06 5.86 3.09
N LEU A 199 26.45 5.20 2.11
CA LEU A 199 27.05 4.16 1.29
C LEU A 199 27.08 4.62 -0.16
N SER A 200 28.22 4.43 -0.82
CA SER A 200 28.35 4.64 -2.26
C SER A 200 27.87 3.38 -2.99
N ILE A 201 26.71 3.48 -3.62
CA ILE A 201 26.01 2.34 -4.26
C ILE A 201 26.02 2.56 -5.76
N PHE A 202 26.54 1.57 -6.49
CA PHE A 202 26.53 1.52 -7.94
C PHE A 202 25.33 0.71 -8.42
N VAL A 203 24.56 1.25 -9.35
CA VAL A 203 23.44 0.57 -10.02
C VAL A 203 23.87 0.27 -11.46
N PRO A 204 24.29 -0.96 -11.76
CA PRO A 204 24.84 -1.32 -13.07
C PRO A 204 23.88 -1.05 -14.24
N ALA A 205 22.58 -1.30 -14.05
CA ALA A 205 21.55 -1.13 -15.08
C ALA A 205 21.44 0.33 -15.57
N LEU A 206 21.74 1.31 -14.68
CA LEU A 206 21.71 2.74 -15.01
C LEU A 206 23.10 3.32 -15.24
N GLY A 207 24.16 2.58 -14.89
CA GLY A 207 25.55 3.06 -14.98
C GLY A 207 25.88 4.16 -13.98
N VAL A 208 25.03 4.42 -12.97
CA VAL A 208 25.19 5.51 -12.00
C VAL A 208 25.70 5.01 -10.67
N THR A 209 26.42 5.89 -9.95
CA THR A 209 26.83 5.66 -8.57
C THR A 209 26.21 6.75 -7.73
N GLU A 210 25.40 6.33 -6.74
CA GLU A 210 24.63 7.24 -5.88
C GLU A 210 24.99 7.04 -4.42
N THR A 211 24.89 8.10 -3.65
CA THR A 211 25.02 8.06 -2.21
C THR A 211 23.69 7.78 -1.56
N MET A 212 23.58 6.63 -0.89
CA MET A 212 22.38 6.22 -0.18
C MET A 212 22.65 6.12 1.32
N LYS A 213 21.67 6.53 2.12
CA LYS A 213 21.74 6.54 3.56
C LYS A 213 21.16 5.28 4.17
N VAL A 214 21.89 4.60 5.05
CA VAL A 214 21.41 3.44 5.79
C VAL A 214 20.26 3.86 6.71
N THR A 215 19.08 3.30 6.47
CA THR A 215 17.86 3.58 7.23
C THR A 215 17.46 2.45 8.17
N TYR A 216 17.80 1.22 7.79
CA TYR A 216 17.43 0.03 8.53
C TYR A 216 18.58 -0.99 8.57
N ILE A 217 18.74 -1.63 9.71
CA ILE A 217 19.59 -2.81 9.90
C ILE A 217 18.75 -3.80 10.69
N SER A 218 18.62 -5.03 10.19
CA SER A 218 17.85 -6.07 10.85
C SER A 218 18.39 -6.35 12.26
N ALA A 219 17.50 -6.48 13.23
CA ALA A 219 17.85 -6.86 14.60
C ALA A 219 18.20 -8.34 14.72
N MET A 220 17.79 -9.16 13.76
CA MET A 220 18.04 -10.60 13.74
C MET A 220 18.76 -10.98 12.45
N ALA A 221 19.73 -11.86 12.58
CA ALA A 221 20.45 -12.43 11.45
C ALA A 221 19.60 -13.49 10.75
N SER A 222 19.75 -13.56 9.42
CA SER A 222 19.23 -14.63 8.59
C SER A 222 20.38 -15.48 8.01
N PHE A 223 20.09 -16.69 7.52
CA PHE A 223 21.07 -17.49 6.81
C PHE A 223 21.08 -17.05 5.34
N ALA A 224 22.26 -16.69 4.83
CA ALA A 224 22.44 -16.19 3.46
C ALA A 224 22.20 -17.23 2.37
N SER A 225 22.26 -18.53 2.69
CA SER A 225 21.97 -19.60 1.75
C SER A 225 21.82 -20.96 2.44
N TRP A 226 21.05 -21.88 1.80
CA TRP A 226 20.84 -23.27 2.21
C TRP A 226 22.05 -24.20 1.99
N LYS A 227 23.17 -23.69 1.51
CA LYS A 227 24.39 -24.51 1.33
C LYS A 227 25.41 -24.07 2.37
N PRO A 228 25.81 -24.97 3.30
CA PRO A 228 26.96 -24.73 4.15
C PRO A 228 28.20 -24.63 3.22
N THR A 229 28.80 -23.48 3.17
CA THR A 229 30.07 -23.25 2.49
C THR A 229 31.18 -23.81 3.38
N ASN A 230 31.40 -25.10 3.31
CA ASN A 230 32.57 -25.73 3.89
C ASN A 230 33.84 -25.21 3.21
N GLN A 231 34.40 -24.13 3.73
CA GLN A 231 35.81 -23.80 3.49
C GLN A 231 36.42 -23.20 4.77
N GLN A 232 37.15 -24.05 5.45
CA GLN A 232 38.30 -23.78 6.35
C GLN A 232 38.16 -22.84 7.58
N ASN A 233 37.00 -22.31 7.91
CA ASN A 233 36.76 -21.68 9.23
C ASN A 233 35.45 -22.22 9.84
N ASN A 234 35.54 -22.63 11.10
CA ASN A 234 34.61 -23.54 11.80
C ASN A 234 33.23 -22.99 12.16
N TYR A 235 32.71 -21.91 11.51
CA TYR A 235 31.36 -21.39 11.77
C TYR A 235 30.73 -20.77 10.53
N ASP A 236 29.44 -20.99 10.37
CA ASP A 236 28.64 -20.37 9.33
C ASP A 236 28.34 -18.93 9.73
N LEU A 237 28.95 -17.97 9.03
CA LEU A 237 28.70 -16.56 9.23
C LEU A 237 27.29 -16.20 8.78
N LYS A 238 26.56 -15.54 9.65
CA LYS A 238 25.20 -15.07 9.38
C LYS A 238 25.21 -13.73 8.64
N THR A 239 24.11 -13.42 7.98
CA THR A 239 23.90 -12.14 7.30
C THR A 239 22.82 -11.33 7.98
N PHE A 240 22.96 -10.03 7.89
CA PHE A 240 21.98 -9.04 8.36
C PHE A 240 21.47 -8.26 7.17
N GLU A 241 20.16 -8.09 7.08
CA GLU A 241 19.55 -7.22 6.10
C GLU A 241 19.84 -5.77 6.46
N VAL A 242 20.35 -5.03 5.48
CA VAL A 242 20.62 -3.59 5.57
C VAL A 242 19.87 -2.91 4.43
N ARG A 243 19.07 -1.90 4.76
CA ARG A 243 18.38 -1.07 3.77
C ARG A 243 18.99 0.32 3.73
N ALA A 244 19.23 0.81 2.52
CA ALA A 244 19.72 2.15 2.27
C ALA A 244 18.80 2.89 1.30
N LYS A 245 18.38 4.11 1.66
CA LYS A 245 17.53 4.96 0.82
C LYS A 245 18.36 6.02 0.12
N PRO A 246 18.06 6.33 -1.17
CA PRO A 246 18.70 7.43 -1.87
C PRO A 246 18.33 8.77 -1.22
N ASN A 247 19.26 9.72 -1.23
CA ASN A 247 19.01 11.07 -0.71
C ASN A 247 18.10 11.90 -1.62
N SER A 248 18.01 11.54 -2.91
CA SER A 248 17.17 12.17 -3.91
C SER A 248 16.58 11.11 -4.84
N LYS A 249 15.47 11.45 -5.52
CA LYS A 249 14.86 10.56 -6.50
C LYS A 249 15.82 10.29 -7.65
N ILE A 250 16.06 9.01 -7.92
CA ILE A 250 16.87 8.55 -9.06
C ILE A 250 15.91 8.21 -10.21
N GLU A 251 16.09 8.86 -11.34
CA GLU A 251 15.26 8.59 -12.52
C GLU A 251 15.48 7.16 -13.04
N ASN A 252 14.39 6.52 -13.45
CA ASN A 252 14.38 5.14 -13.98
C ASN A 252 14.89 4.06 -13.02
N LEU A 253 15.04 4.35 -11.73
CA LEU A 253 15.35 3.32 -10.74
C LEU A 253 14.11 2.43 -10.55
N ARG A 254 14.29 1.12 -10.74
CA ARG A 254 13.20 0.14 -10.61
C ARG A 254 13.57 -0.96 -9.61
N PRO A 255 12.61 -1.43 -8.81
CA PRO A 255 12.78 -2.64 -8.01
C PRO A 255 13.23 -3.83 -8.88
N GLY A 256 14.03 -4.72 -8.27
CA GLY A 256 14.68 -5.82 -8.97
C GLY A 256 16.00 -5.46 -9.66
N MET A 257 16.37 -4.17 -9.77
CA MET A 257 17.70 -3.79 -10.27
C MET A 257 18.78 -4.16 -9.27
N THR A 258 19.92 -4.64 -9.77
CA THR A 258 21.10 -4.93 -8.95
C THR A 258 21.69 -3.63 -8.38
N ALA A 259 22.03 -3.66 -7.11
CA ALA A 259 22.76 -2.62 -6.39
C ALA A 259 24.09 -3.18 -5.87
N VAL A 260 25.18 -2.42 -6.01
CA VAL A 260 26.52 -2.87 -5.61
C VAL A 260 27.17 -1.83 -4.72
N ILE A 261 27.56 -2.21 -3.51
CA ILE A 261 28.39 -1.35 -2.65
C ILE A 261 29.82 -1.37 -3.20
N LYS A 262 30.31 -0.22 -3.66
CA LYS A 262 31.71 -0.04 -4.08
C LYS A 262 32.58 0.13 -2.85
N ALA A 263 33.21 -0.98 -2.44
CA ALA A 263 34.27 -1.08 -1.42
C ALA A 263 34.02 -0.31 -0.12
N MET A 264 33.88 -1.02 0.94
CA MET A 264 34.10 -0.49 2.30
C MET A 264 35.58 -0.44 2.61
#